data_49118bce6bbff4387651cdc7530128c0
#
_entry.id   49118bce6bbff4387651cdc7530128c0
#
_cell.length_a   1.000
_cell.length_b   1.000
_cell.length_c   1.000
_cell.angle_alpha   90.00
_cell.angle_beta   90.00
_cell.angle_gamma   90.00
#
_symmetry.space_group_name_H-M   'P 1'
#
loop_
_entity.id
_entity.type
_entity.pdbx_description
1 polymer ?
#
loop_
_entity_poly.entity_id
_entity_poly.type
_entity_poly.pdbx_seq_one_letter_code
_entity_poly.pdbx_strand_id
1 'polypeptide(L)'
;FTNTLDWDAHPYFQQIRGIEVSAHFVIRRDGALIQFVSCDDRAWHAGRSTYQGRDNCNDFSIGIELEGLEGHTFEASQYETLSSVCAAIAQRYQLHHIAGHEHIAPVRKQDPGAGFDWLLLQKSLGWPDDNLPLKN
;
A
#
# COMPACT_ATOMS: atom_id res chain seq x y z
N PHE A 1 -1.63 -5.86 0.84
CA PHE A 1 -1.84 -6.71 -0.34
C PHE A 1 -2.26 -8.10 0.10
N THR A 2 -3.22 -8.69 -0.59
CA THR A 2 -3.78 -9.99 -0.22
C THR A 2 -3.65 -10.99 -1.35
N ASN A 3 -3.61 -12.28 -1.00
CA ASN A 3 -3.51 -13.37 -1.96
C ASN A 3 -4.84 -14.04 -2.24
N THR A 4 -5.94 -13.50 -1.75
CA THR A 4 -7.25 -14.10 -1.89
C THR A 4 -8.33 -13.04 -2.04
N LEU A 5 -9.43 -13.42 -2.65
CA LEU A 5 -10.62 -12.59 -2.76
C LEU A 5 -11.51 -12.68 -1.53
N ASP A 6 -11.38 -13.73 -0.76
CA ASP A 6 -12.18 -13.96 0.44
C ASP A 6 -11.30 -13.93 1.67
N TRP A 7 -11.32 -12.81 2.33
CA TRP A 7 -10.53 -12.52 3.51
C TRP A 7 -10.81 -13.51 4.66
N ASP A 8 -12.08 -13.87 4.86
CA ASP A 8 -12.45 -14.73 5.98
C ASP A 8 -12.18 -16.21 5.72
N ALA A 9 -12.19 -16.63 4.46
CA ALA A 9 -12.04 -18.02 4.10
C ALA A 9 -10.59 -18.47 4.09
N HIS A 10 -9.63 -17.57 3.90
CA HIS A 10 -8.23 -17.94 3.78
C HIS A 10 -7.59 -18.18 5.15
N PRO A 11 -6.97 -19.35 5.39
CA PRO A 11 -6.38 -19.66 6.70
C PRO A 11 -5.35 -18.64 7.18
N TYR A 12 -4.60 -18.03 6.29
CA TYR A 12 -3.61 -17.01 6.64
C TYR A 12 -4.25 -15.84 7.39
N PHE A 13 -5.38 -15.35 6.90
CA PHE A 13 -6.04 -14.20 7.54
C PHE A 13 -6.67 -14.56 8.87
N GLN A 14 -7.10 -15.80 9.05
CA GLN A 14 -7.56 -16.27 10.35
C GLN A 14 -6.40 -16.34 11.35
N GLN A 15 -5.22 -16.72 10.90
CA GLN A 15 -4.03 -16.81 11.75
C GLN A 15 -3.51 -15.45 12.19
N ILE A 16 -3.67 -14.40 11.38
CA ILE A 16 -3.16 -13.07 11.73
C ILE A 16 -4.10 -12.29 12.63
N ARG A 17 -5.30 -12.78 12.91
CA ARG A 17 -6.18 -12.19 13.91
C ARG A 17 -5.47 -12.20 15.27
N GLY A 18 -5.40 -11.05 15.89
CA GLY A 18 -4.70 -10.91 17.18
C GLY A 18 -3.19 -10.69 17.07
N ILE A 19 -2.63 -10.76 15.87
CA ILE A 19 -1.25 -10.34 15.63
C ILE A 19 -1.27 -8.86 15.24
N GLU A 20 -0.20 -8.14 15.59
CA GLU A 20 -0.07 -6.72 15.21
C GLU A 20 0.28 -6.59 13.73
N VAL A 21 -0.69 -6.91 12.86
CA VAL A 21 -0.60 -6.75 11.41
C VAL A 21 -1.88 -6.06 10.95
N SER A 22 -1.73 -4.86 10.40
CA SER A 22 -2.87 -4.08 9.94
C SER A 22 -2.43 -3.05 8.90
N ALA A 23 -3.34 -2.71 7.98
CA ALA A 23 -3.17 -1.56 7.10
C ALA A 23 -4.24 -0.53 7.44
N HIS A 24 -4.01 0.71 7.07
CA HIS A 24 -5.04 1.74 7.22
C HIS A 24 -6.19 1.48 6.25
N PHE A 25 -5.87 1.10 5.02
CA PHE A 25 -6.85 0.86 3.97
C PHE A 25 -6.57 -0.44 3.21
N VAL A 26 -7.64 -1.04 2.71
CA VAL A 26 -7.58 -2.11 1.71
C VAL A 26 -8.44 -1.68 0.52
N ILE A 27 -7.92 -1.84 -0.68
CA ILE A 27 -8.63 -1.57 -1.93
C ILE A 27 -8.87 -2.92 -2.62
N ARG A 28 -10.13 -3.28 -2.76
CA ARG A 28 -10.53 -4.54 -3.38
C ARG A 28 -10.42 -4.47 -4.90
N ARG A 29 -10.49 -5.61 -5.56
CA ARG A 29 -10.37 -5.69 -7.03
C ARG A 29 -11.41 -4.86 -7.77
N ASP A 30 -12.58 -4.70 -7.22
CA ASP A 30 -13.65 -3.88 -7.79
C ASP A 30 -13.48 -2.38 -7.50
N GLY A 31 -12.40 -2.02 -6.82
CA GLY A 31 -12.14 -0.64 -6.43
C GLY A 31 -12.77 -0.24 -5.10
N ALA A 32 -13.47 -1.13 -4.42
CA ALA A 32 -14.06 -0.83 -3.13
C ALA A 32 -12.98 -0.52 -2.08
N LEU A 33 -13.17 0.56 -1.34
CA LEU A 33 -12.25 1.03 -0.31
C LEU A 33 -12.76 0.63 1.06
N ILE A 34 -11.90 -0.01 1.84
CA ILE A 34 -12.22 -0.38 3.22
C ILE A 34 -11.16 0.24 4.13
N GLN A 35 -11.60 0.97 5.15
CA GLN A 35 -10.70 1.54 6.15
C GLN A 35 -10.78 0.74 7.44
N PHE A 36 -9.63 0.25 7.90
CA PHE A 36 -9.51 -0.53 9.13
C PHE A 36 -8.93 0.27 10.29
N VAL A 37 -8.07 1.23 9.99
CA VAL A 37 -7.38 2.05 10.99
C VAL A 37 -7.48 3.50 10.57
N SER A 38 -7.75 4.40 11.53
CA SER A 38 -7.72 5.83 11.26
C SER A 38 -6.32 6.25 10.82
N CYS A 39 -6.25 7.17 9.86
CA CYS A 39 -4.95 7.70 9.42
C CYS A 39 -4.21 8.43 10.54
N ASP A 40 -4.91 8.87 11.57
CA ASP A 40 -4.30 9.52 12.74
C ASP A 40 -3.65 8.50 13.69
N ASP A 41 -3.93 7.23 13.51
CA ASP A 41 -3.42 6.15 14.36
C ASP A 41 -2.36 5.33 13.63
N ARG A 42 -1.53 4.64 14.40
CA ARG A 42 -0.52 3.75 13.88
C ARG A 42 -1.15 2.45 13.39
N ALA A 43 -0.78 2.01 12.18
CA ALA A 43 -1.06 0.66 11.71
C ALA A 43 0.26 -0.13 11.62
N TRP A 44 0.15 -1.45 11.58
CA TRP A 44 1.30 -2.36 11.63
C TRP A 44 1.44 -3.06 10.28
N HIS A 45 1.91 -2.30 9.26
CA HIS A 45 1.92 -2.75 7.86
C HIS A 45 3.32 -2.89 7.26
N ALA A 46 4.33 -2.20 7.81
CA ALA A 46 5.65 -2.13 7.19
C ALA A 46 6.64 -3.15 7.74
N GLY A 47 6.50 -3.52 9.01
CA GLY A 47 7.49 -4.34 9.69
C GLY A 47 8.84 -3.64 9.76
N ARG A 48 9.92 -4.42 9.78
CA ARG A 48 11.27 -3.88 9.75
C ARG A 48 11.52 -3.25 8.37
N SER A 49 11.76 -1.94 8.35
CA SER A 49 11.74 -1.16 7.12
C SER A 49 12.54 0.12 7.28
N THR A 50 12.91 0.71 6.14
CA THR A 50 13.57 2.02 6.10
C THR A 50 13.16 2.77 4.83
N TYR A 51 13.01 4.07 4.94
CA TYR A 51 12.73 4.94 3.80
C TYR A 51 13.50 6.24 3.94
N GLN A 52 14.34 6.55 2.95
CA GLN A 52 15.18 7.75 2.92
C GLN A 52 15.98 7.94 4.22
N GLY A 53 16.57 6.83 4.72
CA GLY A 53 17.40 6.85 5.91
C GLY A 53 16.66 6.83 7.24
N ARG A 54 15.33 6.78 7.21
CA ARG A 54 14.51 6.72 8.42
C ARG A 54 13.94 5.33 8.60
N ASP A 55 14.20 4.71 9.74
CA ASP A 55 13.75 3.36 10.07
C ASP A 55 12.33 3.37 10.66
N ASN A 56 11.73 2.17 10.74
CA ASN A 56 10.41 1.96 11.36
C ASN A 56 9.32 2.76 10.66
N CYS A 57 9.08 2.44 9.39
CA CYS A 57 8.14 3.18 8.56
C CYS A 57 6.72 3.23 9.12
N ASN A 58 6.32 2.29 9.98
CA ASN A 58 5.03 2.37 10.68
C ASN A 58 4.87 3.66 11.48
N ASP A 59 5.98 4.26 11.93
CA ASP A 59 5.94 5.46 12.76
C ASP A 59 5.53 6.72 11.99
N PHE A 60 5.68 6.70 10.65
CA PHE A 60 5.50 7.92 9.86
C PHE A 60 4.82 7.69 8.52
N SER A 61 4.14 6.55 8.32
CA SER A 61 3.53 6.24 7.04
C SER A 61 2.10 5.74 7.18
N ILE A 62 1.37 5.79 6.08
CA ILE A 62 0.03 5.24 5.95
C ILE A 62 0.13 4.04 5.01
N GLY A 63 -0.38 2.90 5.45
CA GLY A 63 -0.34 1.65 4.69
C GLY A 63 -1.63 1.41 3.93
N ILE A 64 -1.49 1.13 2.64
CA ILE A 64 -2.60 0.78 1.76
C ILE A 64 -2.30 -0.57 1.12
N GLU A 65 -3.22 -1.50 1.25
CA GLU A 65 -3.12 -2.81 0.61
C GLU A 65 -4.05 -2.89 -0.59
N LEU A 66 -3.57 -3.51 -1.66
CA LEU A 66 -4.35 -3.82 -2.84
C LEU A 66 -4.63 -5.31 -2.88
N GLU A 67 -5.88 -5.69 -3.04
CA GLU A 67 -6.26 -7.08 -3.20
C GLU A 67 -5.70 -7.60 -4.52
N GLY A 68 -4.85 -8.64 -4.47
CA GLY A 68 -4.24 -9.21 -5.66
C GLY A 68 -3.08 -10.14 -5.31
N LEU A 69 -2.43 -10.64 -6.34
CA LEU A 69 -1.27 -11.51 -6.21
C LEU A 69 -0.01 -10.72 -6.55
N GLU A 70 1.00 -10.90 -5.72
CA GLU A 70 2.32 -10.33 -5.93
C GLU A 70 2.86 -10.65 -7.31
N GLY A 71 3.35 -9.64 -8.02
CA GLY A 71 3.89 -9.79 -9.37
C GLY A 71 2.85 -9.82 -10.48
N HIS A 72 1.56 -9.93 -10.16
CA HIS A 72 0.48 -9.88 -11.14
C HIS A 72 -0.02 -8.45 -11.33
N THR A 73 -0.80 -8.23 -12.40
CA THR A 73 -1.37 -6.92 -12.69
C THR A 73 -2.56 -6.63 -11.78
N PHE A 74 -2.84 -5.34 -11.60
CA PHE A 74 -3.98 -4.87 -10.81
C PHE A 74 -5.03 -4.27 -11.74
N GLU A 75 -6.25 -4.10 -11.21
CA GLU A 75 -7.38 -3.64 -11.99
C GLU A 75 -7.42 -2.13 -12.11
N ALA A 76 -7.97 -1.61 -13.22
CA ALA A 76 -8.13 -0.17 -13.43
C ALA A 76 -8.90 0.49 -12.29
N SER A 77 -9.94 -0.17 -11.77
CA SER A 77 -10.73 0.31 -10.64
C SER A 77 -9.88 0.51 -9.39
N GLN A 78 -8.86 -0.32 -9.19
CA GLN A 78 -7.96 -0.19 -8.05
C GLN A 78 -7.07 1.06 -8.18
N TYR A 79 -6.54 1.32 -9.37
CA TYR A 79 -5.75 2.53 -9.61
C TYR A 79 -6.58 3.80 -9.43
N GLU A 80 -7.82 3.81 -9.87
CA GLU A 80 -8.72 4.95 -9.69
C GLU A 80 -8.93 5.25 -8.21
N THR A 81 -9.28 4.23 -7.42
CA THR A 81 -9.47 4.38 -5.98
C THR A 81 -8.18 4.78 -5.28
N LEU A 82 -7.07 4.14 -5.63
CA LEU A 82 -5.76 4.43 -5.05
C LEU A 82 -5.35 5.89 -5.30
N SER A 83 -5.53 6.38 -6.52
CA SER A 83 -5.23 7.78 -6.86
C SER A 83 -6.05 8.75 -6.02
N SER A 84 -7.34 8.48 -5.88
CA SER A 84 -8.24 9.33 -5.08
C SER A 84 -7.85 9.34 -3.61
N VAL A 85 -7.53 8.18 -3.06
CA VAL A 85 -7.12 8.05 -1.65
C VAL A 85 -5.79 8.76 -1.42
N CYS A 86 -4.81 8.53 -2.28
CA CYS A 86 -3.50 9.17 -2.15
C CYS A 86 -3.59 10.70 -2.24
N ALA A 87 -4.40 11.21 -3.15
CA ALA A 87 -4.62 12.65 -3.28
C ALA A 87 -5.24 13.25 -2.00
N ALA A 88 -6.23 12.56 -1.44
CA ALA A 88 -6.90 13.01 -0.21
C ALA A 88 -5.94 12.98 1.00
N ILE A 89 -5.15 11.92 1.13
CA ILE A 89 -4.16 11.77 2.19
C ILE A 89 -3.10 12.87 2.08
N ALA A 90 -2.59 13.11 0.88
CA ALA A 90 -1.57 14.13 0.65
C ALA A 90 -2.06 15.52 1.05
N GLN A 91 -3.31 15.83 0.75
CA GLN A 91 -3.90 17.12 1.09
C GLN A 91 -4.02 17.31 2.61
N ARG A 92 -4.44 16.26 3.32
CA ARG A 92 -4.66 16.34 4.76
C ARG A 92 -3.38 16.28 5.57
N TYR A 93 -2.46 15.39 5.20
CA TYR A 93 -1.26 15.08 6.00
C TYR A 93 0.02 15.62 5.39
N GLN A 94 -0.06 16.24 4.24
CA GLN A 94 1.09 16.76 3.48
C GLN A 94 2.14 15.69 3.19
N LEU A 95 1.66 14.50 2.89
CA LEU A 95 2.48 13.37 2.47
C LEU A 95 2.48 13.32 0.95
N HIS A 96 3.65 13.35 0.35
CA HIS A 96 3.81 13.44 -1.10
C HIS A 96 4.70 12.34 -1.68
N HIS A 97 5.06 11.35 -0.88
CA HIS A 97 5.88 10.22 -1.31
C HIS A 97 5.11 8.93 -1.19
N ILE A 98 5.26 8.05 -2.19
CA ILE A 98 4.66 6.72 -2.20
C ILE A 98 5.76 5.71 -2.52
N ALA A 99 5.75 4.59 -1.82
CA ALA A 99 6.67 3.49 -2.06
C ALA A 99 5.95 2.16 -1.91
N GLY A 100 6.45 1.13 -2.58
CA GLY A 100 6.00 -0.23 -2.36
C GLY A 100 6.70 -0.85 -1.15
N HIS A 101 6.12 -1.90 -0.61
CA HIS A 101 6.75 -2.64 0.49
C HIS A 101 8.14 -3.13 0.09
N GLU A 102 8.30 -3.53 -1.17
CA GLU A 102 9.60 -3.95 -1.73
C GLU A 102 10.67 -2.86 -1.67
N HIS A 103 10.28 -1.59 -1.67
CA HIS A 103 11.22 -0.47 -1.65
C HIS A 103 11.69 -0.10 -0.24
N ILE A 104 10.87 -0.38 0.77
CA ILE A 104 11.21 -0.08 2.17
C ILE A 104 11.76 -1.28 2.92
N ALA A 105 11.60 -2.48 2.37
CA ALA A 105 12.12 -3.73 2.94
C ALA A 105 12.59 -4.66 1.81
N PRO A 106 13.57 -4.25 0.99
CA PRO A 106 13.87 -4.89 -0.31
C PRO A 106 14.33 -6.34 -0.21
N VAL A 107 14.97 -6.73 0.87
CA VAL A 107 15.42 -8.12 1.05
C VAL A 107 14.27 -9.01 1.53
N ARG A 108 13.36 -8.44 2.28
CA ARG A 108 12.31 -9.18 3.01
C ARG A 108 10.99 -9.25 2.27
N LYS A 109 10.67 -8.23 1.44
CA LYS A 109 9.37 -8.09 0.77
C LYS A 109 9.53 -7.82 -0.72
N GLN A 110 8.58 -8.27 -1.51
CA GLN A 110 8.57 -8.11 -2.96
C GLN A 110 7.30 -7.46 -3.50
N ASP A 111 6.30 -7.24 -2.65
CA ASP A 111 5.04 -6.63 -3.05
C ASP A 111 5.17 -5.11 -3.22
N PRO A 112 4.43 -4.48 -4.12
CA PRO A 112 3.44 -5.05 -5.03
C PRO A 112 4.03 -5.79 -6.24
N GLY A 113 5.34 -5.70 -6.50
CA GLY A 113 6.01 -6.42 -7.56
C GLY A 113 5.89 -5.76 -8.93
N ALA A 114 6.40 -6.46 -9.94
CA ALA A 114 6.55 -5.93 -11.29
C ALA A 114 5.21 -5.66 -12.00
N GLY A 115 4.12 -6.24 -11.52
CA GLY A 115 2.79 -6.03 -12.11
C GLY A 115 2.13 -4.73 -11.74
N PHE A 116 2.68 -3.97 -10.79
CA PHE A 116 2.14 -2.68 -10.40
C PHE A 116 2.68 -1.58 -11.32
N ASP A 117 1.77 -0.77 -11.86
CA ASP A 117 2.10 0.29 -12.81
C ASP A 117 2.30 1.63 -12.10
N TRP A 118 3.52 1.90 -11.67
CA TRP A 118 3.88 3.13 -10.98
C TRP A 118 3.71 4.37 -11.85
N LEU A 119 3.96 4.24 -13.14
CA LEU A 119 3.82 5.37 -14.06
C LEU A 119 2.36 5.78 -14.21
N LEU A 120 1.45 4.82 -14.26
CA LEU A 120 0.01 5.09 -14.30
C LEU A 120 -0.42 5.88 -13.06
N LEU A 121 0.02 5.44 -11.88
CA LEU A 121 -0.29 6.13 -10.63
C LEU A 121 0.28 7.55 -10.63
N GLN A 122 1.53 7.72 -11.04
CA GLN A 122 2.19 9.02 -11.09
C GLN A 122 1.44 9.99 -12.02
N LYS A 123 1.03 9.52 -13.19
CA LYS A 123 0.28 10.34 -14.13
C LYS A 123 -1.09 10.73 -13.59
N SER A 124 -1.76 9.82 -12.91
CA SER A 124 -3.07 10.08 -12.30
C SER A 124 -2.98 11.12 -11.19
N LEU A 125 -1.90 11.11 -10.42
CA LEU A 125 -1.67 12.06 -9.33
C LEU A 125 -1.07 13.38 -9.80
N GLY A 126 -0.28 13.35 -10.88
CA GLY A 126 0.45 14.52 -11.36
C GLY A 126 1.60 14.93 -10.44
N TRP A 127 2.10 14.01 -9.61
CA TRP A 127 3.18 14.30 -8.68
C TRP A 127 4.55 14.24 -9.37
N PRO A 128 5.59 14.91 -8.79
CA PRO A 128 6.95 14.80 -9.32
C PRO A 128 7.45 13.36 -9.37
N ASP A 129 8.27 13.06 -10.35
CA ASP A 129 8.80 11.71 -10.57
C ASP A 129 9.57 11.16 -9.37
N ASP A 130 10.24 12.04 -8.61
CA ASP A 130 11.04 11.63 -7.46
C ASP A 130 10.21 11.16 -6.26
N ASN A 131 8.90 11.41 -6.29
CA ASN A 131 8.02 11.07 -5.17
C ASN A 131 7.47 9.64 -5.26
N LEU A 132 7.71 8.95 -6.37
CA LEU A 132 7.29 7.57 -6.59
C LEU A 132 8.46 6.73 -7.12
N PRO A 133 8.45 5.40 -6.93
CA PRO A 133 9.53 4.53 -7.41
C PRO A 133 9.37 4.19 -8.89
N LEU A 134 9.53 5.16 -9.77
CA LEU A 134 9.38 4.98 -11.22
C LEU A 134 10.57 4.26 -11.85
N LYS A 135 11.72 4.29 -11.20
CA LYS A 135 12.95 3.62 -11.66
C LYS A 135 13.29 2.49 -10.73
N ASN A 136 13.54 1.35 -11.29
CA ASN A 136 13.96 0.17 -10.54
C ASN A 136 15.47 0.05 -10.49
#